data_03275e687c4a2512145181d9c6342c32
#
_entry.id   03275e687c4a2512145181d9c6342c32
#
_cell.length_a   1.000
_cell.length_b   1.000
_cell.length_c   1.000
_cell.angle_alpha   90.00
_cell.angle_beta   90.00
_cell.angle_gamma   90.00
#
_symmetry.space_group_name_H-M   'P 1'
#
loop_
_entity.id
_entity.type
_entity.pdbx_description
1 polymer ?
#
loop_
_entity_poly.entity_id
_entity_poly.type
_entity_poly.pdbx_seq_one_letter_code
_entity_poly.pdbx_strand_id
1 'polypeptide(L)'
;MFDDVAKTAPGRISMYSPPIAGPIGALNSRLRSTVLGPQMFEICALIAAREFDEDVEWTGHSAGARRQGVSEKTIQAIQFNRELKDVPEKDALMIRFGRALFREHKVSPELYAEVVKTFGQRGMVEAALILGDYAMVGVAMRAVDQRNPDGAQPLSSGPK
;
A
#
# COMPACT_ATOMS: atom_id res chain seq x y z
N MET A 1 24.25 11.66 -8.90
CA MET A 1 23.53 11.94 -7.62
C MET A 1 22.19 11.19 -7.57
N PHE A 2 21.29 11.32 -8.56
CA PHE A 2 20.02 10.58 -8.58
C PHE A 2 20.19 9.07 -8.83
N ASP A 3 21.17 8.64 -9.61
CA ASP A 3 21.44 7.21 -9.86
C ASP A 3 21.79 6.41 -8.61
N ASP A 4 22.43 7.04 -7.63
CA ASP A 4 22.78 6.38 -6.36
C ASP A 4 21.57 6.26 -5.43
N VAL A 5 20.67 7.26 -5.44
CA VAL A 5 19.42 7.24 -4.66
C VAL A 5 18.45 6.22 -5.22
N ALA A 6 18.30 6.15 -6.55
CA ALA A 6 17.41 5.21 -7.23
C ALA A 6 17.74 3.74 -6.96
N LYS A 7 18.96 3.43 -6.54
CA LYS A 7 19.44 2.07 -6.19
C LYS A 7 19.35 1.75 -4.70
N THR A 8 18.90 2.69 -3.86
CA THR A 8 18.84 2.48 -2.41
C THR A 8 17.51 1.84 -1.99
N ALA A 9 17.51 1.09 -0.88
CA ALA A 9 16.26 0.59 -0.31
C ALA A 9 15.35 1.76 0.12
N PRO A 10 14.00 1.59 0.07
CA PRO A 10 13.02 2.64 0.40
C PRO A 10 13.31 3.40 1.69
N GLY A 11 13.65 2.68 2.75
CA GLY A 11 14.00 3.28 4.04
C GLY A 11 15.26 4.16 4.03
N ARG A 12 16.09 4.06 2.99
CA ARG A 12 17.30 4.88 2.88
C ARG A 12 17.05 6.23 2.23
N ILE A 13 15.97 6.40 1.47
CA ILE A 13 15.61 7.70 0.88
C ILE A 13 15.41 8.74 1.99
N SER A 14 14.73 8.36 3.07
CA SER A 14 14.55 9.21 4.23
C SER A 14 15.86 9.63 4.90
N MET A 15 16.94 8.88 4.75
CA MET A 15 18.28 9.21 5.28
C MET A 15 18.86 10.49 4.69
N TYR A 16 18.40 10.92 3.51
CA TYR A 16 18.77 12.22 2.93
C TYR A 16 18.14 13.41 3.69
N SER A 17 17.18 13.12 4.57
CA SER A 17 16.60 14.09 5.50
C SER A 17 16.60 13.49 6.93
N PRO A 18 17.74 13.49 7.63
CA PRO A 18 17.85 12.86 8.94
C PRO A 18 16.79 13.29 9.97
N PRO A 19 16.34 14.57 10.00
CA PRO A 19 15.28 14.97 10.93
C PRO A 19 13.93 14.28 10.67
N ILE A 20 13.69 13.81 9.46
CA ILE A 20 12.44 13.16 9.02
C ILE A 20 12.55 11.63 9.10
N ALA A 21 13.74 11.08 8.90
CA ALA A 21 13.97 9.63 8.85
C ALA A 21 13.46 8.91 10.11
N GLY A 22 13.79 9.42 11.30
CA GLY A 22 13.38 8.83 12.56
C GLY A 22 11.85 8.80 12.74
N PRO A 23 11.15 9.94 12.63
CA PRO A 23 9.70 10.01 12.69
C PRO A 23 8.98 9.08 11.68
N ILE A 24 9.42 9.03 10.43
CA ILE A 24 8.84 8.10 9.42
C ILE A 24 9.03 6.64 9.84
N GLY A 25 10.24 6.26 10.23
CA GLY A 25 10.52 4.90 10.70
C GLY A 25 9.70 4.50 11.93
N ALA A 26 9.51 5.42 12.87
CA ALA A 26 8.67 5.21 14.04
C ALA A 26 7.19 5.03 13.67
N LEU A 27 6.66 5.86 12.75
CA LEU A 27 5.30 5.73 12.23
C LEU A 27 5.10 4.37 11.56
N ASN A 28 5.93 4.02 10.58
CA ASN A 28 5.85 2.77 9.85
C ASN A 28 5.90 1.55 10.79
N SER A 29 6.78 1.57 11.79
CA SER A 29 6.86 0.52 12.81
C SER A 29 5.55 0.37 13.60
N ARG A 30 4.90 1.48 13.94
CA ARG A 30 3.59 1.46 14.65
C ARG A 30 2.46 0.97 13.76
N LEU A 31 2.43 1.35 12.50
CA LEU A 31 1.41 0.93 11.55
C LEU A 31 1.44 -0.58 11.28
N ARG A 32 2.59 -1.24 11.44
CA ARG A 32 2.68 -2.72 11.36
C ARG A 32 1.99 -3.46 12.52
N SER A 33 1.67 -2.77 13.60
CA SER A 33 1.07 -3.33 14.83
C SER A 33 -0.35 -2.79 15.08
N THR A 34 -1.12 -2.56 14.01
CA THR A 34 -2.51 -2.09 14.09
C THR A 34 -3.49 -3.20 14.44
N VAL A 35 -4.74 -2.82 14.78
CA VAL A 35 -5.82 -3.79 15.04
C VAL A 35 -6.26 -4.55 13.79
N LEU A 36 -5.83 -4.13 12.61
CA LEU A 36 -6.14 -4.77 11.34
C LEU A 36 -5.41 -6.10 11.14
N GLY A 37 -4.26 -6.26 11.80
CA GLY A 37 -3.41 -7.43 11.64
C GLY A 37 -2.56 -7.41 10.36
N PRO A 38 -1.60 -8.36 10.27
CA PRO A 38 -0.56 -8.33 9.25
C PRO A 38 -1.10 -8.54 7.82
N GLN A 39 -2.13 -9.36 7.62
CA GLN A 39 -2.71 -9.56 6.29
C GLN A 39 -3.29 -8.26 5.72
N MET A 40 -4.10 -7.56 6.52
CA MET A 40 -4.75 -6.33 6.07
C MET A 40 -3.76 -5.19 5.91
N PHE A 41 -2.70 -5.15 6.72
CA PHE A 41 -1.57 -4.25 6.53
C PHE A 41 -0.95 -4.40 5.13
N GLU A 42 -0.63 -5.64 4.73
CA GLU A 42 -0.05 -5.91 3.40
C GLU A 42 -1.03 -5.53 2.27
N ILE A 43 -2.32 -5.79 2.44
CA ILE A 43 -3.35 -5.39 1.46
C ILE A 43 -3.38 -3.87 1.29
N CYS A 44 -3.35 -3.09 2.38
CA CYS A 44 -3.30 -1.62 2.32
C CYS A 44 -2.03 -1.14 1.60
N ALA A 45 -0.86 -1.71 1.92
CA ALA A 45 0.39 -1.38 1.25
C ALA A 45 0.35 -1.68 -0.25
N LEU A 46 -0.20 -2.84 -0.65
CA LEU A 46 -0.36 -3.20 -2.06
C LEU A 46 -1.33 -2.27 -2.81
N ILE A 47 -2.43 -1.84 -2.17
CA ILE A 47 -3.36 -0.87 -2.77
C ILE A 47 -2.62 0.43 -3.06
N ALA A 48 -1.91 0.98 -2.08
CA ALA A 48 -1.15 2.22 -2.27
C ALA A 48 -0.06 2.06 -3.34
N ALA A 49 0.73 0.98 -3.30
CA ALA A 49 1.76 0.70 -4.29
C ALA A 49 1.18 0.65 -5.72
N ARG A 50 -0.02 0.04 -5.90
CA ARG A 50 -0.69 0.00 -7.20
C ARG A 50 -1.20 1.36 -7.65
N GLU A 51 -1.78 2.16 -6.76
CA GLU A 51 -2.33 3.47 -7.12
C GLU A 51 -1.25 4.48 -7.50
N PHE A 52 -0.03 4.30 -6.99
CA PHE A 52 1.14 5.12 -7.35
C PHE A 52 2.09 4.45 -8.36
N ASP A 53 1.73 3.28 -8.91
CA ASP A 53 2.56 2.48 -9.83
C ASP A 53 3.99 2.25 -9.28
N GLU A 54 4.09 1.90 -7.98
CA GLU A 54 5.37 1.78 -7.28
C GLU A 54 5.85 0.32 -7.23
N ASP A 55 6.72 -0.04 -8.16
CA ASP A 55 7.19 -1.40 -8.36
C ASP A 55 8.03 -1.96 -7.20
N VAL A 56 8.77 -1.11 -6.49
CA VAL A 56 9.65 -1.54 -5.38
C VAL A 56 8.81 -1.96 -4.18
N GLU A 57 7.84 -1.12 -3.76
CA GLU A 57 6.92 -1.44 -2.68
C GLU A 57 6.03 -2.63 -3.06
N TRP A 58 5.55 -2.67 -4.31
CA TRP A 58 4.79 -3.82 -4.80
C TRP A 58 5.57 -5.13 -4.66
N THR A 59 6.82 -5.16 -5.08
CA THR A 59 7.66 -6.37 -5.04
C THR A 59 7.81 -6.86 -3.59
N GLY A 60 8.15 -5.97 -2.67
CA GLY A 60 8.31 -6.30 -1.26
C GLY A 60 7.02 -6.78 -0.60
N HIS A 61 5.94 -6.01 -0.78
CA HIS A 61 4.67 -6.26 -0.13
C HIS A 61 3.87 -7.41 -0.75
N SER A 62 4.01 -7.69 -2.05
CA SER A 62 3.38 -8.88 -2.64
C SER A 62 3.98 -10.18 -2.11
N ALA A 63 5.28 -10.22 -1.87
CA ALA A 63 5.93 -11.33 -1.17
C ALA A 63 5.50 -11.41 0.31
N GLY A 64 5.38 -10.26 0.98
CA GLY A 64 4.84 -10.15 2.34
C GLY A 64 3.42 -10.68 2.45
N ALA A 65 2.52 -10.23 1.58
CA ALA A 65 1.12 -10.63 1.51
C ALA A 65 0.97 -12.16 1.37
N ARG A 66 1.73 -12.79 0.47
CA ARG A 66 1.75 -14.26 0.34
C ARG A 66 2.18 -14.95 1.62
N ARG A 67 3.23 -14.47 2.29
CA ARG A 67 3.67 -15.03 3.58
C ARG A 67 2.62 -14.90 4.68
N GLN A 68 1.81 -13.83 4.64
CA GLN A 68 0.72 -13.60 5.58
C GLN A 68 -0.59 -14.31 5.18
N GLY A 69 -0.60 -15.09 4.09
CA GLY A 69 -1.75 -15.86 3.66
C GLY A 69 -2.82 -15.06 2.90
N VAL A 70 -2.48 -13.90 2.36
CA VAL A 70 -3.37 -13.17 1.42
C VAL A 70 -3.53 -13.99 0.14
N SER A 71 -4.76 -14.13 -0.35
CA SER A 71 -5.05 -14.95 -1.52
C SER A 71 -4.46 -14.36 -2.81
N GLU A 72 -4.04 -15.22 -3.75
CA GLU A 72 -3.59 -14.76 -5.07
C GLU A 72 -4.70 -14.00 -5.81
N LYS A 73 -5.97 -14.34 -5.57
CA LYS A 73 -7.12 -13.61 -6.14
C LYS A 73 -7.14 -12.14 -5.67
N THR A 74 -6.89 -11.91 -4.37
CA THR A 74 -6.77 -10.57 -3.78
C THR A 74 -5.59 -9.82 -4.40
N ILE A 75 -4.40 -10.43 -4.44
CA ILE A 75 -3.19 -9.83 -4.98
C ILE A 75 -3.38 -9.45 -6.45
N GLN A 76 -3.91 -10.36 -7.27
CA GLN A 76 -4.16 -10.11 -8.69
C GLN A 76 -5.26 -9.08 -8.94
N ALA A 77 -6.31 -9.05 -8.08
CA ALA A 77 -7.36 -8.04 -8.18
C ALA A 77 -6.82 -6.63 -7.94
N ILE A 78 -5.84 -6.47 -7.06
CA ILE A 78 -5.13 -5.20 -6.85
C ILE A 78 -4.20 -4.94 -8.03
N GLN A 79 -3.32 -5.89 -8.37
CA GLN A 79 -2.29 -5.74 -9.41
C GLN A 79 -2.85 -5.33 -10.77
N PHE A 80 -3.95 -5.97 -11.19
CA PHE A 80 -4.53 -5.79 -12.51
C PHE A 80 -5.85 -5.01 -12.52
N ASN A 81 -6.18 -4.34 -11.43
CA ASN A 81 -7.44 -3.58 -11.27
C ASN A 81 -8.70 -4.38 -11.63
N ARG A 82 -8.70 -5.69 -11.32
CA ARG A 82 -9.82 -6.59 -11.66
C ARG A 82 -11.06 -6.31 -10.81
N GLU A 83 -12.18 -6.88 -11.28
CA GLU A 83 -13.40 -6.99 -10.48
C GLU A 83 -13.17 -7.80 -9.21
N LEU A 84 -13.96 -7.53 -8.17
CA LEU A 84 -13.76 -8.07 -6.81
C LEU A 84 -14.68 -9.24 -6.47
N LYS A 85 -15.46 -9.76 -7.42
CA LYS A 85 -16.47 -10.81 -7.18
C LYS A 85 -15.91 -12.10 -6.58
N ASP A 86 -14.65 -12.43 -6.89
CA ASP A 86 -13.98 -13.65 -6.42
C ASP A 86 -12.97 -13.39 -5.28
N VAL A 87 -12.94 -12.16 -4.76
CA VAL A 87 -12.07 -11.74 -3.67
C VAL A 87 -12.80 -11.93 -2.34
N PRO A 88 -12.12 -12.39 -1.26
CA PRO A 88 -12.73 -12.46 0.06
C PRO A 88 -13.37 -11.12 0.46
N GLU A 89 -14.54 -11.17 1.09
CA GLU A 89 -15.37 -9.98 1.34
C GLU A 89 -14.64 -8.85 2.08
N LYS A 90 -13.85 -9.18 3.12
CA LYS A 90 -13.07 -8.19 3.86
C LYS A 90 -11.96 -7.55 3.02
N ASP A 91 -11.31 -8.34 2.17
CA ASP A 91 -10.26 -7.85 1.27
C ASP A 91 -10.88 -6.95 0.19
N ALA A 92 -12.00 -7.39 -0.39
CA ALA A 92 -12.75 -6.62 -1.39
C ALA A 92 -13.22 -5.26 -0.82
N LEU A 93 -13.69 -5.25 0.43
CA LEU A 93 -14.10 -4.04 1.11
C LEU A 93 -12.92 -3.07 1.31
N MET A 94 -11.76 -3.57 1.73
CA MET A 94 -10.57 -2.75 1.89
C MET A 94 -10.08 -2.20 0.54
N ILE A 95 -10.12 -3.00 -0.52
CA ILE A 95 -9.78 -2.54 -1.88
C ILE A 95 -10.73 -1.44 -2.34
N ARG A 96 -12.04 -1.59 -2.13
CA ARG A 96 -13.02 -0.52 -2.45
C ARG A 96 -12.73 0.75 -1.67
N PHE A 97 -12.42 0.62 -0.38
CA PHE A 97 -12.10 1.76 0.49
C PHE A 97 -10.85 2.51 0.00
N GLY A 98 -9.75 1.80 -0.28
CA GLY A 98 -8.53 2.42 -0.79
C GLY A 98 -8.72 3.06 -2.17
N ARG A 99 -9.44 2.40 -3.09
CA ARG A 99 -9.77 2.97 -4.40
C ARG A 99 -10.61 4.24 -4.29
N ALA A 100 -11.61 4.27 -3.41
CA ALA A 100 -12.41 5.48 -3.17
C ALA A 100 -11.55 6.64 -2.66
N LEU A 101 -10.64 6.38 -1.71
CA LEU A 101 -9.73 7.40 -1.19
C LEU A 101 -8.79 7.96 -2.26
N PHE A 102 -8.17 7.10 -3.08
CA PHE A 102 -7.14 7.54 -4.03
C PHE A 102 -7.70 8.04 -5.38
N ARG A 103 -8.83 7.50 -5.83
CA ARG A 103 -9.36 7.82 -7.16
C ARG A 103 -10.50 8.83 -7.13
N GLU A 104 -11.37 8.71 -6.12
CA GLU A 104 -12.55 9.56 -5.98
C GLU A 104 -12.32 10.70 -4.97
N HIS A 105 -11.24 10.60 -4.17
CA HIS A 105 -10.92 11.52 -3.05
C HIS A 105 -12.09 11.69 -2.07
N LYS A 106 -12.94 10.67 -1.99
CA LYS A 106 -14.15 10.67 -1.17
C LYS A 106 -14.57 9.24 -0.85
N VAL A 107 -15.07 9.04 0.36
CA VAL A 107 -15.73 7.81 0.79
C VAL A 107 -17.22 8.09 0.94
N SER A 108 -18.08 7.26 0.29
CA SER A 108 -19.52 7.43 0.45
C SER A 108 -19.96 7.06 1.87
N PRO A 109 -21.10 7.60 2.36
CA PRO A 109 -21.63 7.25 3.67
C PRO A 109 -21.87 5.74 3.83
N GLU A 110 -22.31 5.05 2.78
CA GLU A 110 -22.56 3.61 2.77
C GLU A 110 -21.26 2.83 2.90
N LEU A 111 -20.23 3.16 2.11
CA LEU A 111 -18.91 2.52 2.20
C LEU A 111 -18.25 2.80 3.55
N TYR A 112 -18.36 4.02 4.06
CA TYR A 112 -17.89 4.36 5.41
C TYR A 112 -18.57 3.47 6.48
N ALA A 113 -19.90 3.35 6.44
CA ALA A 113 -20.63 2.53 7.39
C ALA A 113 -20.23 1.06 7.33
N GLU A 114 -20.02 0.51 6.11
CA GLU A 114 -19.60 -0.87 5.89
C GLU A 114 -18.19 -1.12 6.45
N VAL A 115 -17.25 -0.20 6.20
CA VAL A 115 -15.87 -0.29 6.71
C VAL A 115 -15.85 -0.21 8.23
N VAL A 116 -16.60 0.74 8.83
CA VAL A 116 -16.69 0.86 10.30
C VAL A 116 -17.35 -0.36 10.92
N LYS A 117 -18.41 -0.91 10.32
CA LYS A 117 -19.04 -2.14 10.78
C LYS A 117 -18.09 -3.33 10.78
N THR A 118 -17.21 -3.42 9.79
CA THR A 118 -16.32 -4.58 9.59
C THR A 118 -15.03 -4.48 10.41
N PHE A 119 -14.42 -3.29 10.46
CA PHE A 119 -13.10 -3.08 11.06
C PHE A 119 -13.13 -2.20 12.32
N GLY A 120 -14.29 -1.64 12.68
CA GLY A 120 -14.42 -0.65 13.74
C GLY A 120 -13.91 0.73 13.34
N GLN A 121 -14.25 1.76 14.10
CA GLN A 121 -13.75 3.13 13.87
C GLN A 121 -12.22 3.21 13.90
N ARG A 122 -11.61 2.54 14.87
CA ARG A 122 -10.15 2.49 14.98
C ARG A 122 -9.51 1.82 13.76
N GLY A 123 -10.02 0.66 13.35
CA GLY A 123 -9.49 -0.06 12.18
C GLY A 123 -9.63 0.75 10.89
N MET A 124 -10.73 1.47 10.71
CA MET A 124 -10.93 2.37 9.55
C MET A 124 -9.89 3.50 9.53
N VAL A 125 -9.63 4.15 10.67
CA VAL A 125 -8.62 5.21 10.76
C VAL A 125 -7.22 4.65 10.54
N GLU A 126 -6.89 3.50 11.14
CA GLU A 126 -5.59 2.85 10.95
C GLU A 126 -5.38 2.40 9.49
N ALA A 127 -6.43 1.92 8.80
CA ALA A 127 -6.37 1.62 7.36
C ALA A 127 -6.03 2.87 6.53
N ALA A 128 -6.73 3.98 6.78
CA ALA A 128 -6.47 5.24 6.08
C ALA A 128 -5.04 5.75 6.34
N LEU A 129 -4.52 5.57 7.56
CA LEU A 129 -3.14 5.95 7.89
C LEU A 129 -2.11 5.05 7.21
N ILE A 130 -2.34 3.73 7.11
CA ILE A 130 -1.44 2.83 6.36
C ILE A 130 -1.44 3.21 4.87
N LEU A 131 -2.62 3.40 4.27
CA LEU A 131 -2.74 3.83 2.88
C LEU A 131 -1.99 5.15 2.64
N GLY A 132 -2.14 6.14 3.54
CA GLY A 132 -1.45 7.43 3.46
C GLY A 132 0.07 7.33 3.63
N ASP A 133 0.56 6.49 4.55
CA ASP A 133 2.00 6.25 4.76
C ASP A 133 2.65 5.69 3.49
N TYR A 134 2.05 4.66 2.89
CA TYR A 134 2.55 4.08 1.65
C TYR A 134 2.37 4.99 0.42
N ALA A 135 1.36 5.85 0.40
CA ALA A 135 1.25 6.90 -0.61
C ALA A 135 2.40 7.92 -0.50
N MET A 136 2.72 8.36 0.72
CA MET A 136 3.86 9.25 0.99
C MET A 136 5.18 8.63 0.54
N VAL A 137 5.41 7.36 0.88
CA VAL A 137 6.60 6.61 0.46
C VAL A 137 6.65 6.49 -1.06
N GLY A 138 5.54 6.12 -1.71
CA GLY A 138 5.44 6.02 -3.16
C GLY A 138 5.75 7.34 -3.88
N VAL A 139 5.24 8.47 -3.36
CA VAL A 139 5.57 9.81 -3.91
C VAL A 139 7.07 10.09 -3.80
N ALA A 140 7.69 9.77 -2.68
CA ALA A 140 9.14 9.99 -2.49
C ALA A 140 9.98 9.12 -3.43
N MET A 141 9.59 7.85 -3.63
CA MET A 141 10.26 6.94 -4.56
C MET A 141 10.12 7.38 -6.01
N ARG A 142 8.93 7.82 -6.42
CA ARG A 142 8.68 8.36 -7.77
C ARG A 142 9.49 9.62 -8.03
N ALA A 143 9.68 10.48 -7.03
CA ALA A 143 10.47 11.71 -7.16
C ALA A 143 11.94 11.45 -7.51
N VAL A 144 12.47 10.26 -7.18
CA VAL A 144 13.87 9.86 -7.44
C VAL A 144 13.98 8.74 -8.48
N ASP A 145 12.88 8.39 -9.16
CA ASP A 145 12.80 7.28 -10.13
C ASP A 145 13.37 5.97 -9.56
N GLN A 146 12.99 5.64 -8.33
CA GLN A 146 13.47 4.42 -7.69
C GLN A 146 12.98 3.17 -8.43
N ARG A 147 13.87 2.21 -8.62
CA ARG A 147 13.62 0.97 -9.38
C ARG A 147 14.04 -0.25 -8.59
N ASN A 148 13.44 -1.40 -8.90
CA ASN A 148 13.89 -2.67 -8.37
C ASN A 148 15.35 -2.93 -8.80
N PRO A 149 16.18 -3.51 -7.92
CA PRO A 149 17.59 -3.81 -8.24
C PRO A 149 17.75 -4.75 -9.45
N ASP A 150 16.81 -5.65 -9.67
CA ASP A 150 16.75 -6.58 -10.81
C ASP A 150 16.04 -6.00 -12.04
N GLY A 151 15.59 -4.76 -11.97
CA GLY A 151 14.85 -4.10 -13.04
C GLY A 151 13.40 -4.59 -13.19
N ALA A 152 12.88 -5.42 -12.28
CA ALA A 152 11.51 -5.89 -12.33
C ALA A 152 10.50 -4.75 -12.28
N GLN A 153 9.48 -4.80 -13.14
CA GLN A 153 8.41 -3.80 -13.22
C GLN A 153 7.04 -4.49 -13.19
N PRO A 154 6.65 -5.11 -12.06
CA PRO A 154 5.47 -5.95 -11.99
C PRO A 154 4.16 -5.21 -12.23
N LEU A 155 4.10 -3.90 -12.03
CA LEU A 155 2.89 -3.09 -12.21
C LEU A 155 2.72 -2.54 -13.63
N SER A 156 3.81 -2.39 -14.39
CA SER A 156 3.75 -1.87 -15.77
C SER A 156 3.10 -2.85 -16.76
N SER A 157 2.98 -4.13 -16.42
CA SER A 157 2.40 -5.19 -17.27
C SER A 157 0.88 -5.31 -17.15
N GLY A 158 0.22 -4.49 -16.33
CA GLY A 158 -1.21 -4.58 -16.06
C GLY A 158 -2.01 -3.39 -16.62
N PRO A 159 -3.32 -3.56 -16.90
CA PRO A 159 -4.20 -2.45 -17.27
C PRO A 159 -4.27 -1.44 -16.12
N LYS A 160 -4.22 -0.15 -16.49
CA LYS A 160 -4.48 0.96 -15.57
C LYS A 160 -5.96 1.12 -15.30
#